data_6485e58a0e47b94a5a160949b8348a38
#
_entry.id   6485e58a0e47b94a5a160949b8348a38
#
_cell.length_a   1.000
_cell.length_b   1.000
_cell.length_c   1.000
_cell.angle_alpha   90.00
_cell.angle_beta   90.00
_cell.angle_gamma   90.00
#
_symmetry.space_group_name_H-M   'P 1'
#
loop_
_entity.id
_entity.type
_entity.pdbx_description
1 polymer ?
#
loop_
_entity_poly.entity_id
_entity_poly.type
_entity_poly.pdbx_seq_one_letter_code
_entity_poly.pdbx_strand_id
1 'polypeptide(L)'
;VQTLSSNYLNVYLINPREKTLSVIKQEDRDVPAPDKKHNNTYPYDLFLSDYIRKRVYPDDCTMLEESLELDNVMSVLSGQSEYKGNYRINDRDGIHYYQFRFIKNEDSGIIVLGFLNVDDVVESEIRHQKLLKEALDTAERANAEKSNFLSRMSHDMRTPLNGIIGLMEIDKKHENDIGFLKSNREKAFISASHLL
;
A
#
# COMPACT_ATOMS: atom_id res chain seq x y z
N VAL A 1 12.39 -29.40 2.77
CA VAL A 1 11.00 -29.53 2.26
C VAL A 1 9.97 -29.40 3.39
N GLN A 2 10.25 -29.91 4.60
CA GLN A 2 9.27 -29.86 5.71
C GLN A 2 8.97 -28.46 6.25
N THR A 3 9.86 -27.49 6.12
CA THR A 3 9.66 -26.13 6.67
C THR A 3 8.83 -25.21 5.75
N LEU A 4 8.70 -25.55 4.46
CA LEU A 4 7.94 -24.78 3.48
C LEU A 4 6.44 -25.14 3.47
N SER A 5 6.04 -26.25 4.08
CA SER A 5 4.68 -26.78 3.90
C SER A 5 3.63 -26.27 4.89
N SER A 6 4.02 -25.58 5.98
CA SER A 6 3.05 -25.22 7.05
C SER A 6 2.04 -24.15 6.64
N ASN A 7 2.41 -23.22 5.75
CA ASN A 7 1.56 -22.10 5.36
C ASN A 7 0.88 -22.28 3.98
N TYR A 8 1.25 -23.33 3.23
CA TYR A 8 0.65 -23.58 1.94
C TYR A 8 -0.55 -24.51 2.05
N LEU A 9 -1.65 -24.16 1.43
CA LEU A 9 -2.85 -25.01 1.31
C LEU A 9 -2.59 -26.17 0.35
N ASN A 10 -1.98 -25.87 -0.78
CA ASN A 10 -1.69 -26.87 -1.80
C ASN A 10 -0.25 -26.72 -2.28
N VAL A 11 0.46 -27.83 -2.47
CA VAL A 11 1.84 -27.88 -2.97
C VAL A 11 1.96 -28.98 -4.03
N TYR A 12 2.55 -28.61 -5.15
CA TYR A 12 2.74 -29.46 -6.31
C TYR A 12 4.21 -29.47 -6.74
N LEU A 13 4.68 -30.60 -7.24
CA LEU A 13 5.93 -30.70 -7.99
C LEU A 13 5.61 -30.68 -9.49
N ILE A 14 6.30 -29.83 -10.22
CA ILE A 14 6.17 -29.72 -11.66
C ILE A 14 7.43 -30.27 -12.31
N ASN A 15 7.25 -31.19 -13.24
CA ASN A 15 8.29 -31.62 -14.18
C ASN A 15 8.12 -30.83 -15.49
N PRO A 16 8.95 -29.80 -15.74
CA PRO A 16 8.77 -28.95 -16.92
C PRO A 16 9.08 -29.70 -18.24
N ARG A 17 9.89 -30.75 -18.20
CA ARG A 17 10.23 -31.55 -19.41
C ARG A 17 9.06 -32.40 -19.85
N GLU A 18 8.34 -33.00 -18.94
CA GLU A 18 7.19 -33.85 -19.19
C GLU A 18 5.86 -33.11 -19.21
N LYS A 19 5.89 -31.81 -18.84
CA LYS A 19 4.69 -30.96 -18.65
C LYS A 19 3.68 -31.59 -17.71
N THR A 20 4.15 -32.17 -16.63
CA THR A 20 3.33 -32.84 -15.61
C THR A 20 3.50 -32.26 -14.25
N LEU A 21 2.48 -32.40 -13.40
CA LEU A 21 2.54 -32.06 -11.99
C LEU A 21 2.18 -33.27 -11.12
N SER A 22 2.76 -33.30 -9.92
CA SER A 22 2.46 -34.29 -8.88
C SER A 22 2.10 -33.60 -7.58
N VAL A 23 1.12 -34.13 -6.86
CA VAL A 23 0.65 -33.56 -5.58
C VAL A 23 1.59 -33.96 -4.46
N ILE A 24 2.09 -32.97 -3.69
CA ILE A 24 2.80 -33.18 -2.42
C ILE A 24 1.84 -32.98 -1.25
N LYS A 25 1.07 -31.90 -1.29
CA LYS A 25 0.13 -31.51 -0.23
C LYS A 25 -1.13 -30.95 -0.88
N GLN A 26 -2.29 -31.34 -0.39
CA GLN A 26 -3.58 -30.81 -0.83
C GLN A 26 -4.53 -30.76 0.36
N GLU A 27 -4.75 -29.56 0.88
CA GLU A 27 -5.73 -29.27 1.92
C GLU A 27 -7.04 -28.76 1.35
N ASP A 28 -6.95 -27.96 0.29
CA ASP A 28 -8.13 -27.49 -0.44
C ASP A 28 -8.64 -28.60 -1.38
N ARG A 29 -9.78 -29.19 -1.01
CA ARG A 29 -10.40 -30.32 -1.75
C ARG A 29 -11.09 -29.90 -3.03
N ASP A 30 -11.38 -28.62 -3.20
CA ASP A 30 -12.07 -28.09 -4.37
C ASP A 30 -11.11 -27.83 -5.54
N VAL A 31 -9.79 -27.94 -5.30
CA VAL A 31 -8.79 -27.92 -6.36
C VAL A 31 -8.76 -29.25 -7.10
N PRO A 32 -8.67 -29.27 -8.43
CA PRO A 32 -8.57 -30.51 -9.20
C PRO A 32 -7.44 -31.41 -8.66
N ALA A 33 -7.78 -32.62 -8.31
CA ALA A 33 -6.79 -33.62 -7.88
C ALA A 33 -6.59 -34.64 -8.98
N PRO A 34 -5.35 -35.12 -9.19
CA PRO A 34 -5.11 -36.25 -10.09
C PRO A 34 -5.84 -37.49 -9.59
N ASP A 35 -6.49 -38.18 -10.49
CA ASP A 35 -7.15 -39.42 -10.19
C ASP A 35 -6.10 -40.44 -9.72
N LYS A 36 -6.34 -41.12 -8.61
CA LYS A 36 -5.42 -42.13 -8.04
C LYS A 36 -4.98 -43.24 -9.02
N LYS A 37 -5.69 -43.37 -10.15
CA LYS A 37 -5.40 -44.30 -11.23
C LYS A 37 -4.18 -43.91 -12.08
N HIS A 38 -3.68 -42.68 -12.04
CA HIS A 38 -2.60 -42.18 -12.90
C HIS A 38 -1.33 -41.81 -12.10
N ASN A 39 -0.89 -42.66 -11.21
CA ASN A 39 0.38 -42.50 -10.51
C ASN A 39 0.57 -41.13 -9.80
N ASN A 40 -0.49 -40.49 -9.31
CA ASN A 40 -0.49 -39.15 -8.73
C ASN A 40 0.06 -38.01 -9.64
N THR A 41 0.16 -38.26 -10.94
CA THR A 41 0.69 -37.32 -11.93
C THR A 41 -0.43 -36.83 -12.84
N TYR A 42 -0.46 -35.53 -13.10
CA TYR A 42 -1.49 -34.88 -13.92
C TYR A 42 -0.86 -33.99 -14.99
N PRO A 43 -1.40 -33.92 -16.23
CA PRO A 43 -0.93 -32.95 -17.21
C PRO A 43 -1.08 -31.52 -16.70
N TYR A 44 0.00 -30.74 -16.76
CA TYR A 44 0.04 -29.38 -16.20
C TYR A 44 -1.02 -28.47 -16.82
N ASP A 45 -1.11 -28.43 -18.13
CA ASP A 45 -2.03 -27.54 -18.86
C ASP A 45 -3.50 -27.88 -18.56
N LEU A 46 -3.82 -29.15 -18.37
CA LEU A 46 -5.17 -29.59 -18.03
C LEU A 46 -5.53 -29.22 -16.60
N PHE A 47 -4.58 -29.35 -15.67
CA PHE A 47 -4.74 -28.89 -14.30
C PHE A 47 -5.00 -27.37 -14.26
N LEU A 48 -4.16 -26.60 -14.96
CA LEU A 48 -4.24 -25.15 -14.98
C LEU A 48 -5.58 -24.65 -15.52
N SER A 49 -6.01 -25.16 -16.67
CA SER A 49 -7.28 -24.78 -17.29
C SER A 49 -8.49 -25.11 -16.40
N ASP A 50 -8.47 -26.28 -15.76
CA ASP A 50 -9.54 -26.71 -14.84
C ASP A 50 -9.56 -25.86 -13.57
N TYR A 51 -8.38 -25.55 -13.01
CA TYR A 51 -8.25 -24.70 -11.82
C TYR A 51 -8.78 -23.30 -12.09
N ILE A 52 -8.30 -22.64 -13.14
CA ILE A 52 -8.70 -21.27 -13.49
C ILE A 52 -10.20 -21.18 -13.73
N ARG A 53 -10.74 -22.07 -14.56
CA ARG A 53 -12.17 -22.06 -14.88
C ARG A 53 -13.08 -22.24 -13.66
N LYS A 54 -12.66 -23.04 -12.67
CA LYS A 54 -13.53 -23.43 -11.55
C LYS A 54 -13.40 -22.51 -10.35
N ARG A 55 -12.25 -21.87 -10.17
CA ARG A 55 -11.92 -21.23 -8.90
C ARG A 55 -11.59 -19.73 -9.01
N VAL A 56 -10.97 -19.34 -10.10
CA VAL A 56 -10.41 -18.00 -10.22
C VAL A 56 -11.51 -16.98 -10.50
N TYR A 57 -11.39 -15.81 -9.89
CA TYR A 57 -12.28 -14.68 -10.14
C TYR A 57 -12.18 -14.25 -11.62
N PRO A 58 -13.31 -13.99 -12.31
CA PRO A 58 -13.32 -13.81 -13.76
C PRO A 58 -12.33 -12.77 -14.30
N ASP A 59 -12.19 -11.63 -13.63
CA ASP A 59 -11.29 -10.57 -14.09
C ASP A 59 -9.79 -10.97 -13.99
N ASP A 60 -9.46 -11.96 -13.17
CA ASP A 60 -8.08 -12.38 -12.94
C ASP A 60 -7.68 -13.57 -13.83
N CYS A 61 -8.64 -14.20 -14.54
CA CYS A 61 -8.40 -15.42 -15.34
C CYS A 61 -7.30 -15.24 -16.38
N THR A 62 -7.42 -14.22 -17.24
CA THR A 62 -6.46 -14.00 -18.34
C THR A 62 -5.06 -13.72 -17.81
N MET A 63 -4.96 -12.86 -16.79
CA MET A 63 -3.67 -12.55 -16.15
C MET A 63 -3.04 -13.81 -15.54
N LEU A 64 -3.85 -14.64 -14.90
CA LEU A 64 -3.35 -15.85 -14.26
C LEU A 64 -2.97 -16.93 -15.28
N GLU A 65 -3.72 -17.10 -16.38
CA GLU A 65 -3.37 -17.99 -17.48
C GLU A 65 -1.98 -17.64 -18.04
N GLU A 66 -1.75 -16.37 -18.40
CA GLU A 66 -0.47 -15.89 -18.89
C GLU A 66 0.66 -16.07 -17.85
N SER A 67 0.38 -15.76 -16.59
CA SER A 67 1.38 -15.84 -15.51
C SER A 67 1.79 -17.28 -15.21
N LEU A 68 0.87 -18.23 -15.27
CA LEU A 68 1.11 -19.62 -14.94
C LEU A 68 1.47 -20.47 -16.18
N GLU A 69 1.47 -19.91 -17.39
CA GLU A 69 1.97 -20.63 -18.57
C GLU A 69 3.40 -21.11 -18.34
N LEU A 70 3.67 -22.40 -18.64
CA LEU A 70 4.92 -23.03 -18.25
C LEU A 70 6.16 -22.36 -18.88
N ASP A 71 6.03 -21.89 -20.12
CA ASP A 71 7.12 -21.21 -20.83
C ASP A 71 7.42 -19.84 -20.17
N ASN A 72 6.40 -19.11 -19.73
CA ASN A 72 6.56 -17.88 -18.97
C ASN A 72 7.21 -18.16 -17.61
N VAL A 73 6.72 -19.14 -16.87
CA VAL A 73 7.30 -19.56 -15.57
C VAL A 73 8.78 -19.90 -15.72
N MET A 74 9.14 -20.67 -16.74
CA MET A 74 10.52 -21.07 -17.04
C MET A 74 11.40 -19.86 -17.40
N SER A 75 10.88 -18.94 -18.19
CA SER A 75 11.56 -17.70 -18.55
C SER A 75 11.87 -16.85 -17.31
N VAL A 76 10.89 -16.63 -16.46
CA VAL A 76 11.06 -15.86 -15.20
C VAL A 76 12.05 -16.55 -14.25
N LEU A 77 11.92 -17.86 -14.06
CA LEU A 77 12.81 -18.65 -13.19
C LEU A 77 14.20 -18.91 -13.78
N SER A 78 14.48 -18.43 -15.00
CA SER A 78 15.85 -18.45 -15.53
C SER A 78 16.73 -17.38 -14.91
N GLY A 79 16.14 -16.25 -14.47
CA GLY A 79 16.82 -15.11 -13.87
C GLY A 79 16.63 -14.96 -12.35
N GLN A 80 15.72 -15.73 -11.76
CA GLN A 80 15.42 -15.65 -10.31
C GLN A 80 15.01 -17.01 -9.75
N SER A 81 15.23 -17.19 -8.44
CA SER A 81 14.92 -18.46 -7.75
C SER A 81 13.44 -18.63 -7.41
N GLU A 82 12.68 -17.55 -7.42
CA GLU A 82 11.27 -17.51 -7.03
C GLU A 82 10.46 -16.66 -8.00
N TYR A 83 9.24 -17.11 -8.31
CA TYR A 83 8.23 -16.35 -9.04
C TYR A 83 6.90 -16.44 -8.30
N LYS A 84 6.27 -15.30 -8.03
CA LYS A 84 5.00 -15.21 -7.27
C LYS A 84 4.08 -14.14 -7.82
N GLY A 85 2.79 -14.33 -7.62
CA GLY A 85 1.76 -13.35 -7.95
C GLY A 85 0.50 -13.59 -7.14
N ASN A 86 -0.28 -12.52 -6.97
CA ASN A 86 -1.54 -12.56 -6.25
C ASN A 86 -2.71 -12.59 -7.23
N TYR A 87 -3.78 -13.27 -6.86
CA TYR A 87 -5.01 -13.36 -7.61
C TYR A 87 -6.19 -13.61 -6.67
N ARG A 88 -7.39 -13.45 -7.18
CA ARG A 88 -8.63 -13.69 -6.42
C ARG A 88 -9.26 -15.00 -6.81
N ILE A 89 -9.82 -15.68 -5.85
CA ILE A 89 -10.72 -16.81 -6.09
C ILE A 89 -12.14 -16.40 -5.67
N ASN A 90 -13.13 -17.06 -6.29
CA ASN A 90 -14.52 -16.91 -5.92
C ASN A 90 -14.99 -18.22 -5.28
N ASP A 91 -15.24 -18.17 -3.97
CA ASP A 91 -15.74 -19.30 -3.20
C ASP A 91 -17.17 -19.05 -2.69
N ARG A 92 -17.76 -20.05 -2.02
CA ARG A 92 -19.16 -20.00 -1.52
C ARG A 92 -19.41 -18.92 -0.48
N ASP A 93 -18.39 -18.57 0.28
CA ASP A 93 -18.39 -17.55 1.34
C ASP A 93 -17.86 -16.18 0.88
N GLY A 94 -17.38 -16.07 -0.37
CA GLY A 94 -16.98 -14.78 -0.94
C GLY A 94 -15.73 -14.82 -1.81
N ILE A 95 -15.15 -13.63 -1.97
CA ILE A 95 -13.90 -13.43 -2.70
C ILE A 95 -12.74 -13.54 -1.71
N HIS A 96 -11.79 -14.41 -2.03
CA HIS A 96 -10.58 -14.62 -1.26
C HIS A 96 -9.33 -14.27 -2.07
N TYR A 97 -8.29 -13.81 -1.39
CA TYR A 97 -7.00 -13.49 -2.01
C TYR A 97 -6.04 -14.65 -1.85
N TYR A 98 -5.48 -15.08 -2.97
CA TYR A 98 -4.51 -16.16 -3.03
C TYR A 98 -3.22 -15.68 -3.67
N GLN A 99 -2.12 -16.32 -3.28
CA GLN A 99 -0.83 -16.13 -3.90
C GLN A 99 -0.35 -17.48 -4.47
N PHE A 100 0.02 -17.48 -5.75
CA PHE A 100 0.82 -18.56 -6.30
C PHE A 100 2.31 -18.26 -6.07
N ARG A 101 3.08 -19.33 -5.87
CA ARG A 101 4.52 -19.22 -5.69
C ARG A 101 5.21 -20.40 -6.37
N PHE A 102 6.08 -20.11 -7.32
CA PHE A 102 6.97 -21.06 -7.95
C PHE A 102 8.36 -20.93 -7.35
N ILE A 103 8.97 -22.05 -7.01
CA ILE A 103 10.35 -22.12 -6.52
C ILE A 103 11.08 -23.16 -7.33
N LYS A 104 12.19 -22.79 -7.95
CA LYS A 104 13.04 -23.68 -8.71
C LYS A 104 14.08 -24.31 -7.80
N ASN A 105 14.18 -25.64 -7.85
CA ASN A 105 15.32 -26.35 -7.27
C ASN A 105 16.43 -26.42 -8.32
N GLU A 106 17.56 -25.77 -8.03
CA GLU A 106 18.70 -25.68 -8.97
C GLU A 106 19.34 -27.03 -9.27
N ASP A 107 19.37 -27.95 -8.31
CA ASP A 107 20.03 -29.25 -8.44
C ASP A 107 19.22 -30.22 -9.29
N SER A 108 17.91 -30.24 -9.16
CA SER A 108 17.04 -31.23 -9.83
C SER A 108 16.31 -30.70 -11.05
N GLY A 109 16.26 -29.39 -11.25
CA GLY A 109 15.45 -28.71 -12.26
C GLY A 109 13.94 -28.84 -12.04
N ILE A 110 13.53 -29.40 -10.90
CA ILE A 110 12.12 -29.52 -10.49
C ILE A 110 11.63 -28.17 -9.98
N ILE A 111 10.38 -27.84 -10.33
CA ILE A 111 9.71 -26.64 -9.87
C ILE A 111 8.67 -27.02 -8.83
N VAL A 112 8.67 -26.32 -7.70
CA VAL A 112 7.62 -26.43 -6.69
C VAL A 112 6.63 -25.30 -6.91
N LEU A 113 5.34 -25.63 -7.05
CA LEU A 113 4.23 -24.68 -7.07
C LEU A 113 3.47 -24.78 -5.76
N GLY A 114 3.31 -23.67 -5.08
CA GLY A 114 2.48 -23.57 -3.89
C GLY A 114 1.37 -22.53 -4.05
N PHE A 115 0.21 -22.80 -3.44
CA PHE A 115 -0.89 -21.84 -3.29
C PHE A 115 -1.12 -21.53 -1.83
N LEU A 116 -1.19 -20.22 -1.51
CA LEU A 116 -1.43 -19.71 -0.18
C LEU A 116 -2.66 -18.83 -0.17
N ASN A 117 -3.46 -18.93 0.89
CA ASN A 117 -4.41 -17.87 1.21
C ASN A 117 -3.65 -16.69 1.84
N VAL A 118 -3.93 -15.48 1.36
CA VAL A 118 -3.28 -14.24 1.81
C VAL A 118 -4.30 -13.18 2.24
N ASP A 119 -5.51 -13.56 2.58
CA ASP A 119 -6.58 -12.65 3.02
C ASP A 119 -6.12 -11.78 4.19
N ASP A 120 -5.57 -12.38 5.24
CA ASP A 120 -5.08 -11.65 6.42
C ASP A 120 -4.02 -10.61 6.08
N VAL A 121 -3.15 -10.93 5.11
CA VAL A 121 -2.09 -10.02 4.66
C VAL A 121 -2.68 -8.84 3.91
N VAL A 122 -3.60 -9.12 2.97
CA VAL A 122 -4.27 -8.09 2.15
C VAL A 122 -5.13 -7.19 3.03
N GLU A 123 -5.91 -7.76 3.95
CA GLU A 123 -6.73 -6.98 4.89
C GLU A 123 -5.87 -6.10 5.80
N SER A 124 -4.75 -6.63 6.29
CA SER A 124 -3.80 -5.87 7.10
C SER A 124 -3.22 -4.70 6.32
N GLU A 125 -2.83 -4.90 5.07
CA GLU A 125 -2.29 -3.86 4.19
C GLU A 125 -3.32 -2.77 3.91
N ILE A 126 -4.55 -3.15 3.56
CA ILE A 126 -5.66 -2.20 3.33
C ILE A 126 -5.91 -1.37 4.59
N ARG A 127 -5.94 -2.00 5.76
CA ARG A 127 -6.13 -1.31 7.05
C ARG A 127 -4.99 -0.35 7.33
N HIS A 128 -3.76 -0.75 7.07
CA HIS A 128 -2.57 0.08 7.26
C HIS A 128 -2.60 1.31 6.35
N GLN A 129 -2.91 1.14 5.07
CA GLN A 129 -3.03 2.23 4.11
C GLN A 129 -4.13 3.23 4.50
N LYS A 130 -5.27 2.73 5.00
CA LYS A 130 -6.36 3.58 5.49
C LYS A 130 -5.91 4.44 6.67
N LEU A 131 -5.26 3.85 7.67
CA LEU A 131 -4.75 4.57 8.84
C LEU A 131 -3.71 5.61 8.46
N LEU A 132 -2.81 5.29 7.53
CA LEU A 132 -1.80 6.23 7.04
C LEU A 132 -2.44 7.43 6.35
N LYS A 133 -3.46 7.20 5.53
CA LYS A 133 -4.21 8.27 4.86
C LYS A 133 -4.92 9.18 5.88
N GLU A 134 -5.60 8.61 6.86
CA GLU A 134 -6.28 9.37 7.92
C GLU A 134 -5.29 10.21 8.76
N ALA A 135 -4.12 9.67 9.05
CA ALA A 135 -3.05 10.39 9.74
C ALA A 135 -2.49 11.55 8.90
N LEU A 136 -2.30 11.33 7.60
CA LEU A 136 -1.86 12.38 6.67
C LEU A 136 -2.88 13.52 6.58
N ASP A 137 -4.16 13.21 6.36
CA ASP A 137 -5.23 14.20 6.29
C ASP A 137 -5.32 15.05 7.58
N THR A 138 -5.12 14.42 8.73
CA THR A 138 -5.11 15.10 10.04
C THR A 138 -3.92 16.03 10.16
N ALA A 139 -2.72 15.60 9.77
CA ALA A 139 -1.51 16.39 9.80
C ALA A 139 -1.58 17.61 8.85
N GLU A 140 -2.14 17.42 7.67
CA GLU A 140 -2.34 18.51 6.69
C GLU A 140 -3.31 19.58 7.21
N ARG A 141 -4.43 19.18 7.82
CA ARG A 141 -5.38 20.12 8.46
C ARG A 141 -4.72 20.91 9.58
N ALA A 142 -4.01 20.23 10.48
CA ALA A 142 -3.31 20.90 11.58
C ALA A 142 -2.25 21.90 11.06
N ASN A 143 -1.54 21.55 10.00
CA ASN A 143 -0.55 22.45 9.39
C ASN A 143 -1.19 23.67 8.72
N ALA A 144 -2.32 23.48 8.03
CA ALA A 144 -3.09 24.56 7.43
C ALA A 144 -3.65 25.52 8.50
N GLU A 145 -4.20 25.00 9.60
CA GLU A 145 -4.68 25.78 10.72
C GLU A 145 -3.56 26.59 11.38
N LYS A 146 -2.39 25.97 11.60
CA LYS A 146 -1.19 26.63 12.12
C LYS A 146 -0.74 27.77 11.19
N SER A 147 -0.70 27.56 9.89
CA SER A 147 -0.30 28.56 8.90
C SER A 147 -1.28 29.75 8.89
N ASN A 148 -2.59 29.46 8.94
CA ASN A 148 -3.63 30.48 9.01
C ASN A 148 -3.54 31.29 10.33
N PHE A 149 -3.29 30.60 11.44
CA PHE A 149 -3.08 31.25 12.74
C PHE A 149 -1.89 32.21 12.70
N LEU A 150 -0.72 31.75 12.22
CA LEU A 150 0.48 32.58 12.11
C LEU A 150 0.28 33.78 11.17
N SER A 151 -0.44 33.60 10.06
CA SER A 151 -0.76 34.70 9.14
C SER A 151 -1.63 35.77 9.79
N ARG A 152 -2.68 35.36 10.51
CA ARG A 152 -3.54 36.28 11.26
C ARG A 152 -2.76 37.02 12.37
N MET A 153 -2.01 36.29 13.16
CA MET A 153 -1.16 36.87 14.23
C MET A 153 -0.19 37.89 13.65
N SER A 154 0.47 37.57 12.52
CA SER A 154 1.38 38.53 11.85
C SER A 154 0.67 39.78 11.39
N HIS A 155 -0.55 39.67 10.85
CA HIS A 155 -1.35 40.82 10.44
C HIS A 155 -1.77 41.66 11.63
N ASP A 156 -2.27 41.03 12.68
CA ASP A 156 -2.79 41.72 13.90
C ASP A 156 -1.67 42.39 14.67
N MET A 157 -0.45 41.87 14.64
CA MET A 157 0.74 42.53 15.20
C MET A 157 1.26 43.68 14.31
N ARG A 158 1.22 43.52 12.98
CA ARG A 158 1.75 44.54 12.06
C ARG A 158 0.95 45.83 12.08
N THR A 159 -0.37 45.77 12.24
CA THR A 159 -1.25 46.93 12.24
C THR A 159 -0.93 47.92 13.34
N PRO A 160 -0.93 47.56 14.64
CA PRO A 160 -0.56 48.48 15.71
C PRO A 160 0.93 48.89 15.66
N LEU A 161 1.82 48.01 15.24
CA LEU A 161 3.25 48.34 15.10
C LEU A 161 3.48 49.43 14.05
N ASN A 162 2.85 49.32 12.88
CA ASN A 162 2.90 50.33 11.85
C ASN A 162 2.29 51.67 12.31
N GLY A 163 1.21 51.60 13.13
CA GLY A 163 0.64 52.75 13.77
C GLY A 163 1.63 53.48 14.69
N ILE A 164 2.35 52.72 15.53
CA ILE A 164 3.37 53.28 16.44
C ILE A 164 4.51 53.90 15.62
N ILE A 165 5.04 53.19 14.60
CA ILE A 165 6.11 53.71 13.77
C ILE A 165 5.69 54.99 13.06
N GLY A 166 4.47 55.02 12.47
CA GLY A 166 3.96 56.22 11.83
C GLY A 166 3.83 57.42 12.78
N LEU A 167 3.37 57.21 14.01
CA LEU A 167 3.32 58.27 15.01
C LEU A 167 4.71 58.78 15.36
N MET A 168 5.70 57.90 15.51
CA MET A 168 7.10 58.29 15.78
C MET A 168 7.73 59.05 14.61
N GLU A 169 7.39 58.76 13.38
CA GLU A 169 7.85 59.48 12.19
C GLU A 169 7.24 60.89 12.09
N ILE A 170 5.97 61.02 12.50
CA ILE A 170 5.30 62.31 12.56
C ILE A 170 5.88 63.19 13.69
N ASP A 171 6.17 62.61 14.86
CA ASP A 171 6.80 63.29 15.98
C ASP A 171 8.13 63.93 15.60
N LYS A 172 8.96 63.29 14.80
CA LYS A 172 10.20 63.85 14.26
C LYS A 172 10.02 65.15 13.46
N LYS A 173 8.85 65.32 12.85
CA LYS A 173 8.53 66.51 12.05
C LYS A 173 7.95 67.65 12.89
N HIS A 174 7.52 67.38 14.11
CA HIS A 174 6.84 68.31 15.01
C HIS A 174 7.54 68.40 16.36
N GLU A 175 8.87 68.35 16.41
CA GLU A 175 9.69 68.28 17.61
C GLU A 175 9.45 69.45 18.60
N ASN A 176 9.02 70.58 18.09
CA ASN A 176 8.78 71.79 18.90
C ASN A 176 7.33 71.93 19.42
N ASP A 177 6.40 71.04 19.03
CA ASP A 177 5.00 71.07 19.47
C ASP A 177 4.76 70.10 20.62
N ILE A 178 4.93 70.55 21.85
CA ILE A 178 4.80 69.75 23.08
C ILE A 178 3.39 69.13 23.21
N GLY A 179 2.35 69.90 22.82
CA GLY A 179 0.96 69.41 22.89
C GLY A 179 0.70 68.28 21.93
N PHE A 180 1.22 68.40 20.72
CA PHE A 180 1.12 67.37 19.68
C PHE A 180 1.86 66.09 20.06
N LEU A 181 3.10 66.24 20.55
CA LEU A 181 3.91 65.11 20.99
C LEU A 181 3.24 64.33 22.14
N LYS A 182 2.62 65.05 23.11
CA LYS A 182 1.92 64.41 24.21
C LYS A 182 0.73 63.58 23.74
N SER A 183 -0.08 64.12 22.82
CA SER A 183 -1.20 63.42 22.21
C SER A 183 -0.77 62.15 21.44
N ASN A 184 0.32 62.23 20.66
CA ASN A 184 0.82 61.09 19.87
C ASN A 184 1.41 59.99 20.76
N ARG A 185 2.07 60.34 21.86
CA ARG A 185 2.54 59.34 22.84
C ARG A 185 1.38 58.56 23.46
N GLU A 186 0.29 59.20 23.77
CA GLU A 186 -0.91 58.57 24.29
C GLU A 186 -1.50 57.57 23.28
N LYS A 187 -1.58 57.93 21.99
CA LYS A 187 -2.03 57.07 20.91
C LYS A 187 -1.07 55.89 20.69
N ALA A 188 0.25 56.13 20.71
CA ALA A 188 1.24 55.10 20.61
C ALA A 188 1.16 54.10 21.78
N PHE A 189 0.91 54.58 22.99
CA PHE A 189 0.70 53.72 24.16
C PHE A 189 -0.55 52.85 24.03
N ILE A 190 -1.66 53.39 23.55
CA ILE A 190 -2.89 52.65 23.28
C ILE A 190 -2.62 51.56 22.21
N SER A 191 -1.93 51.90 21.10
CA SER A 191 -1.56 50.93 20.08
C SER A 191 -0.64 49.81 20.57
N ALA A 192 0.31 50.15 21.46
CA ALA A 192 1.20 49.17 22.08
C ALA A 192 0.47 48.25 23.07
N SER A 193 -0.52 48.77 23.81
CA SER A 193 -1.32 47.95 24.74
C SER A 193 -2.24 46.93 24.03
N HIS A 194 -2.52 47.10 22.75
CA HIS A 194 -3.22 46.10 21.93
C HIS A 194 -2.33 44.94 21.48
N LEU A 195 -1.00 45.05 21.69
CA LEU A 195 -0.04 43.98 21.36
C LEU A 195 0.24 43.03 22.53
N LEU A 196 -0.16 43.40 23.72
CA LEU A 196 -0.02 42.64 24.97
C LEU A 196 -1.30 41.86 25.28
#